data_e4b0f8d3b6e6f20e9c23639e0229df8a
#
_entry.id   e4b0f8d3b6e6f20e9c23639e0229df8a
#
_cell.length_a   1.000
_cell.length_b   1.000
_cell.length_c   1.000
_cell.angle_alpha   90.00
_cell.angle_beta   90.00
_cell.angle_gamma   90.00
#
_symmetry.space_group_name_H-M   'P 1'
#
loop_
_entity.id
_entity.type
_entity.pdbx_description
1 polymer ?
#
loop_
_entity_poly.entity_id
_entity_poly.type
_entity_poly.pdbx_seq_one_letter_code
_entity_poly.pdbx_strand_id
1 'polypeptide(L)'
;MTAAIGVSVGVLTEPLADAAQAKYVSRERLLGYYDALEPAGITPVAVHRQVHSDDEEAYVAALDLLSSDDRPTGVLCFSDVIAHGVVRAAEELGLDVPRDLSVVGFDDSPLARRLRPQLTTVHQDVREKGRLAAAALRTAMEHNRNGTRGRATHVVLPTELVVRDSTAPPPTS
;
A
#
# COMPACT_ATOMS: atom_id res chain seq x y z
N MET A 1 -0.19 -23.22 -28.41
CA MET A 1 -0.23 -23.14 -26.95
C MET A 1 -0.11 -21.66 -26.62
N THR A 2 -1.24 -21.01 -26.36
CA THR A 2 -1.28 -19.60 -26.00
C THR A 2 -0.88 -19.53 -24.53
N ALA A 3 0.30 -19.01 -24.24
CA ALA A 3 0.68 -18.72 -22.87
C ALA A 3 -0.33 -17.67 -22.34
N ALA A 4 -1.10 -18.03 -21.33
CA ALA A 4 -1.90 -17.06 -20.61
C ALA A 4 -0.93 -16.02 -20.07
N ILE A 5 -1.12 -14.75 -20.46
CA ILE A 5 -0.36 -13.66 -19.89
C ILE A 5 -0.78 -13.58 -18.43
N GLY A 6 0.07 -14.12 -17.59
CA GLY A 6 -0.18 -14.16 -16.18
C GLY A 6 -0.14 -12.74 -15.60
N VAL A 7 -1.26 -12.26 -15.08
CA VAL A 7 -1.23 -11.13 -14.17
C VAL A 7 -0.39 -11.56 -12.98
N SER A 8 0.75 -10.93 -12.77
CA SER A 8 1.57 -11.15 -11.59
C SER A 8 1.62 -9.88 -10.75
N VAL A 9 1.46 -10.01 -9.45
CA VAL A 9 1.36 -8.89 -8.52
C VAL A 9 2.48 -8.97 -7.49
N GLY A 10 3.27 -7.90 -7.39
CA GLY A 10 4.22 -7.70 -6.30
C GLY A 10 3.58 -6.93 -5.15
N VAL A 11 4.03 -7.17 -3.93
CA VAL A 11 3.61 -6.42 -2.74
C VAL A 11 4.83 -5.88 -2.01
N LEU A 12 4.96 -4.56 -1.90
CA LEU A 12 5.98 -3.90 -1.10
C LEU A 12 5.38 -3.43 0.23
N THR A 13 5.90 -3.98 1.32
CA THR A 13 5.39 -3.76 2.67
C THR A 13 6.38 -2.98 3.53
N GLU A 14 5.87 -2.29 4.55
CA GLU A 14 6.71 -1.85 5.66
C GLU A 14 7.24 -3.06 6.45
N PRO A 15 8.39 -2.91 7.19
CA PRO A 15 8.91 -3.98 8.01
C PRO A 15 7.84 -4.51 8.97
N LEU A 16 7.53 -5.78 8.86
CA LEU A 16 6.76 -6.51 9.85
C LEU A 16 7.74 -6.84 10.98
N ALA A 17 8.00 -5.88 11.86
CA ALA A 17 8.80 -6.12 13.04
C ALA A 17 8.14 -7.23 13.86
N ASP A 18 8.88 -8.31 14.09
CA ASP A 18 8.52 -9.48 14.90
C ASP A 18 7.03 -9.89 14.85
N ALA A 19 6.73 -11.11 14.46
CA ALA A 19 5.35 -11.61 14.22
C ALA A 19 4.36 -11.37 15.38
N ALA A 20 4.86 -11.08 16.59
CA ALA A 20 4.08 -10.69 17.76
C ALA A 20 3.80 -9.18 17.87
N GLN A 21 4.55 -8.35 17.14
CA GLN A 21 4.42 -6.88 17.12
C GLN A 21 4.22 -6.31 15.72
N ALA A 22 4.04 -7.17 14.71
CA ALA A 22 3.62 -6.72 13.39
C ALA A 22 2.49 -5.72 13.60
N LYS A 23 2.74 -4.46 13.23
CA LYS A 23 1.74 -3.41 13.39
C LYS A 23 0.45 -3.97 12.82
N TYR A 24 -0.55 -4.11 13.64
CA TYR A 24 -1.86 -4.70 13.29
C TYR A 24 -2.34 -4.23 11.90
N VAL A 25 -2.11 -2.96 11.60
CA VAL A 25 -2.47 -2.31 10.33
C VAL A 25 -1.76 -2.94 9.12
N SER A 26 -0.46 -3.20 9.20
CA SER A 26 0.31 -3.77 8.07
C SER A 26 -0.11 -5.21 7.78
N ARG A 27 -0.39 -5.98 8.83
CA ARG A 27 -0.89 -7.35 8.70
C ARG A 27 -2.28 -7.38 8.06
N GLU A 28 -3.20 -6.55 8.52
CA GLU A 28 -4.57 -6.51 7.98
C GLU A 28 -4.59 -6.06 6.51
N ARG A 29 -3.75 -5.10 6.10
CA ARG A 29 -3.60 -4.74 4.68
C ARG A 29 -3.13 -5.92 3.85
N LEU A 30 -2.09 -6.60 4.32
CA LEU A 30 -1.53 -7.74 3.60
C LEU A 30 -2.57 -8.85 3.43
N LEU A 31 -3.30 -9.19 4.50
CA LEU A 31 -4.38 -10.16 4.44
C LEU A 31 -5.47 -9.75 3.43
N GLY A 32 -5.88 -8.47 3.45
CA GLY A 32 -6.85 -7.96 2.49
C GLY A 32 -6.38 -8.05 1.03
N TYR A 33 -5.09 -7.88 0.76
CA TYR A 33 -4.54 -8.11 -0.58
C TYR A 33 -4.61 -9.58 -0.98
N TYR A 34 -4.23 -10.51 -0.10
CA TYR A 34 -4.33 -11.95 -0.37
C TYR A 34 -5.79 -12.39 -0.58
N ASP A 35 -6.70 -11.94 0.28
CA ASP A 35 -8.13 -12.26 0.18
C ASP A 35 -8.74 -11.80 -1.16
N ALA A 36 -8.23 -10.71 -1.75
CA ALA A 36 -8.68 -10.21 -3.05
C ALA A 36 -8.03 -10.94 -4.24
N LEU A 37 -6.77 -11.36 -4.12
CA LEU A 37 -6.01 -11.99 -5.20
C LEU A 37 -6.31 -13.49 -5.35
N GLU A 38 -6.55 -14.19 -4.25
CA GLU A 38 -6.81 -15.63 -4.23
C GLU A 38 -8.01 -16.04 -5.11
N PRO A 39 -9.21 -15.41 -5.02
CA PRO A 39 -10.35 -15.75 -5.88
C PRO A 39 -10.10 -15.47 -7.36
N ALA A 40 -9.17 -14.55 -7.67
CA ALA A 40 -8.76 -14.25 -9.04
C ALA A 40 -7.71 -15.24 -9.58
N GLY A 41 -7.26 -16.20 -8.78
CA GLY A 41 -6.20 -17.16 -9.14
C GLY A 41 -4.82 -16.50 -9.27
N ILE A 42 -4.62 -15.32 -8.68
CA ILE A 42 -3.37 -14.60 -8.73
C ILE A 42 -2.57 -14.92 -7.47
N THR A 43 -1.46 -15.62 -7.66
CA THR A 43 -0.48 -15.80 -6.59
C THR A 43 0.47 -14.60 -6.61
N PRO A 44 0.58 -13.81 -5.53
CA PRO A 44 1.55 -12.73 -5.50
C PRO A 44 2.95 -13.28 -5.74
N VAL A 45 3.68 -12.68 -6.65
CA VAL A 45 5.13 -12.91 -6.74
C VAL A 45 5.70 -12.38 -5.44
N ALA A 46 6.07 -13.29 -4.57
CA ALA A 46 6.36 -13.00 -3.18
C ALA A 46 7.42 -11.92 -3.06
N VAL A 47 7.02 -10.78 -2.56
CA VAL A 47 8.01 -9.83 -2.09
C VAL A 47 7.53 -9.17 -0.81
N HIS A 48 7.76 -9.86 0.28
CA HIS A 48 7.91 -9.24 1.57
C HIS A 48 9.27 -8.54 1.63
N ARG A 49 9.52 -7.57 0.76
CA ARG A 49 10.64 -6.66 0.98
C ARG A 49 10.18 -5.63 1.99
N GLN A 50 10.72 -5.75 3.17
CA GLN A 50 10.52 -4.80 4.25
C GLN A 50 11.22 -3.51 3.85
N VAL A 51 10.42 -2.51 3.53
CA VAL A 51 10.89 -1.16 3.21
C VAL A 51 10.36 -0.25 4.29
N HIS A 52 11.24 0.47 4.97
CA HIS A 52 10.79 1.59 5.81
C HIS A 52 10.03 2.59 4.92
N SER A 53 9.22 3.46 5.51
CA SER A 53 8.50 4.49 4.73
C SER A 53 9.49 5.54 4.19
N ASP A 54 10.54 5.06 3.52
CA ASP A 54 11.62 5.82 2.91
C ASP A 54 11.59 5.57 1.40
N ASP A 55 11.63 6.64 0.63
CA ASP A 55 11.59 6.62 -0.82
C ASP A 55 12.81 5.91 -1.44
N GLU A 56 13.99 6.08 -0.86
CA GLU A 56 15.22 5.48 -1.37
C GLU A 56 15.30 3.98 -1.14
N GLU A 57 14.89 3.50 0.05
CA GLU A 57 14.80 2.06 0.31
C GLU A 57 13.75 1.39 -0.59
N ALA A 58 12.61 2.07 -0.81
CA ALA A 58 11.57 1.60 -1.70
C ALA A 58 12.06 1.51 -3.14
N TYR A 59 12.81 2.50 -3.61
CA TYR A 59 13.41 2.53 -4.93
C TYR A 59 14.40 1.37 -5.14
N VAL A 60 15.33 1.15 -4.21
CA VAL A 60 16.30 0.04 -4.30
C VAL A 60 15.58 -1.34 -4.30
N ALA A 61 14.59 -1.51 -3.45
CA ALA A 61 13.81 -2.74 -3.40
C ALA A 61 13.00 -2.96 -4.69
N ALA A 62 12.48 -1.89 -5.27
CA ALA A 62 11.74 -1.95 -6.52
C ALA A 62 12.64 -2.23 -7.72
N LEU A 63 13.86 -1.66 -7.78
CA LEU A 63 14.83 -1.99 -8.83
C LEU A 63 15.12 -3.49 -8.89
N ASP A 64 15.37 -4.11 -7.75
CA ASP A 64 15.64 -5.54 -7.69
C ASP A 64 14.40 -6.38 -8.08
N LEU A 65 13.20 -5.98 -7.63
CA LEU A 65 11.95 -6.63 -7.99
C LEU A 65 11.68 -6.56 -9.50
N LEU A 66 11.83 -5.36 -10.08
CA LEU A 66 11.45 -5.09 -11.48
C LEU A 66 12.52 -5.53 -12.49
N SER A 67 13.75 -5.80 -12.03
CA SER A 67 14.85 -6.32 -12.88
C SER A 67 14.83 -7.84 -13.00
N SER A 68 13.94 -8.55 -12.28
CA SER A 68 13.85 -10.02 -12.35
C SER A 68 13.15 -10.48 -13.64
N ASP A 69 13.48 -11.70 -14.11
CA ASP A 69 12.82 -12.31 -15.28
C ASP A 69 11.31 -12.52 -15.04
N ASP A 70 10.91 -12.75 -13.78
CA ASP A 70 9.52 -12.92 -13.35
C ASP A 70 8.92 -11.62 -12.77
N ARG A 71 9.33 -10.46 -13.30
CA ARG A 71 8.86 -9.18 -12.81
C ARG A 71 7.32 -9.09 -12.80
N PRO A 72 6.71 -8.46 -11.77
CA PRO A 72 5.27 -8.28 -11.72
C PRO A 72 4.77 -7.27 -12.77
N THR A 73 3.53 -7.43 -13.19
CA THR A 73 2.78 -6.46 -14.02
C THR A 73 1.99 -5.45 -13.19
N GLY A 74 1.93 -5.65 -11.88
CA GLY A 74 1.31 -4.73 -10.93
C GLY A 74 1.98 -4.79 -9.56
N VAL A 75 2.08 -3.65 -8.87
CA VAL A 75 2.65 -3.56 -7.53
C VAL A 75 1.68 -2.86 -6.59
N LEU A 76 1.36 -3.53 -5.47
CA LEU A 76 0.60 -2.97 -4.36
C LEU A 76 1.57 -2.49 -3.28
N CYS A 77 1.51 -1.20 -2.97
CA CYS A 77 2.40 -0.55 -2.02
C CYS A 77 1.65 -0.19 -0.73
N PHE A 78 2.33 -0.30 0.41
CA PHE A 78 1.74 0.04 1.71
C PHE A 78 1.63 1.55 1.99
N SER A 79 2.26 2.38 1.16
CA SER A 79 2.11 3.84 1.22
C SER A 79 2.38 4.47 -0.14
N ASP A 80 1.98 5.74 -0.29
CA ASP A 80 2.28 6.53 -1.49
C ASP A 80 3.79 6.83 -1.61
N VAL A 81 4.53 6.85 -0.50
CA VAL A 81 5.98 7.04 -0.51
C VAL A 81 6.68 5.81 -1.10
N ILE A 82 6.26 4.61 -0.70
CA ILE A 82 6.75 3.36 -1.29
C ILE A 82 6.40 3.31 -2.79
N ALA A 83 5.17 3.67 -3.15
CA ALA A 83 4.75 3.71 -4.55
C ALA A 83 5.57 4.70 -5.39
N HIS A 84 6.01 5.82 -4.84
CA HIS A 84 6.91 6.76 -5.50
C HIS A 84 8.26 6.10 -5.83
N GLY A 85 8.86 5.37 -4.89
CA GLY A 85 10.08 4.61 -5.13
C GLY A 85 9.92 3.58 -6.26
N VAL A 86 8.76 2.90 -6.33
CA VAL A 86 8.43 1.96 -7.42
C VAL A 86 8.34 2.68 -8.77
N VAL A 87 7.67 3.82 -8.84
CA VAL A 87 7.55 4.61 -10.08
C VAL A 87 8.92 5.08 -10.56
N ARG A 88 9.79 5.56 -9.67
CA ARG A 88 11.18 5.94 -10.00
C ARG A 88 11.99 4.76 -10.56
N ALA A 89 11.88 3.60 -9.92
CA ALA A 89 12.57 2.39 -10.39
C ALA A 89 12.06 1.93 -11.76
N ALA A 90 10.75 2.00 -11.99
CA ALA A 90 10.16 1.70 -13.29
C ALA A 90 10.69 2.65 -14.38
N GLU A 91 10.74 3.96 -14.11
CA GLU A 91 11.28 4.98 -15.01
C GLU A 91 12.75 4.70 -15.38
N GLU A 92 13.59 4.36 -14.39
CA GLU A 92 15.00 4.04 -14.65
C GLU A 92 15.18 2.78 -15.50
N LEU A 93 14.31 1.78 -15.32
CA LEU A 93 14.32 0.54 -16.12
C LEU A 93 13.62 0.70 -17.47
N GLY A 94 13.14 1.89 -17.82
CA GLY A 94 12.43 2.16 -19.06
C GLY A 94 11.05 1.52 -19.14
N LEU A 95 10.44 1.18 -18.00
CA LEU A 95 9.09 0.65 -17.91
C LEU A 95 8.08 1.80 -17.83
N ASP A 96 7.06 1.72 -18.66
CA ASP A 96 5.99 2.71 -18.71
C ASP A 96 4.89 2.38 -17.68
N VAL A 97 4.60 3.32 -16.79
CA VAL A 97 3.47 3.26 -15.87
C VAL A 97 2.34 4.11 -16.47
N PRO A 98 1.16 3.55 -16.75
CA PRO A 98 0.66 2.23 -16.34
C PRO A 98 0.79 1.11 -17.37
N ARG A 99 1.34 1.37 -18.57
CA ARG A 99 1.31 0.43 -19.70
C ARG A 99 2.01 -0.89 -19.42
N ASP A 100 3.22 -0.84 -18.85
CA ASP A 100 4.07 -2.01 -18.59
C ASP A 100 3.95 -2.48 -17.12
N LEU A 101 3.56 -1.56 -16.23
CA LEU A 101 3.45 -1.78 -14.79
C LEU A 101 2.34 -0.93 -14.18
N SER A 102 1.34 -1.55 -13.55
CA SER A 102 0.36 -0.85 -12.72
C SER A 102 0.89 -0.67 -11.29
N VAL A 103 0.72 0.53 -10.71
CA VAL A 103 1.17 0.84 -9.35
C VAL A 103 0.02 1.40 -8.52
N VAL A 104 -0.20 0.82 -7.33
CA VAL A 104 -1.22 1.29 -6.38
C VAL A 104 -0.55 1.63 -5.05
N GLY A 105 -0.83 2.84 -4.54
CA GLY A 105 -0.38 3.33 -3.24
C GLY A 105 -1.42 3.18 -2.13
N PHE A 106 -1.13 3.83 -1.02
CA PHE A 106 -2.02 3.95 0.14
C PHE A 106 -1.74 5.28 0.83
N ASP A 107 -2.77 5.95 1.33
CA ASP A 107 -2.89 7.18 2.13
C ASP A 107 -3.58 8.34 1.40
N ASP A 108 -3.57 8.41 0.08
CA ASP A 108 -3.98 9.57 -0.75
C ASP A 108 -3.30 10.87 -0.28
N SER A 109 -2.01 10.79 -0.06
CA SER A 109 -1.18 11.91 0.33
C SER A 109 -1.05 12.95 -0.78
N PRO A 110 -0.60 14.18 -0.49
CA PRO A 110 -0.33 15.17 -1.55
C PRO A 110 0.67 14.69 -2.62
N LEU A 111 1.51 13.71 -2.30
CA LEU A 111 2.45 13.08 -3.23
C LEU A 111 1.72 12.37 -4.35
N ALA A 112 0.66 11.60 -4.05
CA ALA A 112 -0.11 10.84 -5.04
C ALA A 112 -0.62 11.68 -6.21
N ARG A 113 -0.96 12.95 -5.96
CA ARG A 113 -1.45 13.89 -6.98
C ARG A 113 -0.34 14.60 -7.75
N ARG A 114 0.87 14.63 -7.20
CA ARG A 114 2.04 15.28 -7.81
C ARG A 114 2.83 14.37 -8.72
N LEU A 115 2.74 13.07 -8.52
CA LEU A 115 3.39 12.07 -9.39
C LEU A 115 2.90 12.17 -10.83
N ARG A 116 3.72 11.68 -11.73
CA ARG A 116 3.39 11.50 -13.14
C ARG A 116 3.83 10.09 -13.55
N PRO A 117 2.85 9.23 -13.86
CA PRO A 117 1.38 9.42 -13.80
C PRO A 117 0.87 9.66 -12.38
N GLN A 118 -0.34 10.26 -12.24
CA GLN A 118 -0.97 10.44 -10.93
C GLN A 118 -1.31 9.08 -10.33
N LEU A 119 -1.02 8.93 -9.03
CA LEU A 119 -1.07 7.63 -8.37
C LEU A 119 -2.49 7.22 -7.97
N THR A 120 -2.94 6.06 -8.44
CA THR A 120 -4.07 5.32 -7.88
C THR A 120 -3.71 4.91 -6.45
N THR A 121 -4.57 5.19 -5.47
CA THR A 121 -4.26 4.98 -4.06
C THR A 121 -5.51 4.78 -3.23
N VAL A 122 -5.35 4.22 -2.03
CA VAL A 122 -6.45 4.12 -1.07
C VAL A 122 -6.48 5.36 -0.18
N HIS A 123 -7.56 6.13 -0.28
CA HIS A 123 -7.78 7.30 0.58
C HIS A 123 -8.16 6.85 1.99
N GLN A 124 -7.53 7.47 2.99
CA GLN A 124 -7.96 7.44 4.38
C GLN A 124 -8.03 8.88 4.93
N ASP A 125 -9.10 9.21 5.68
CA ASP A 125 -9.23 10.53 6.28
C ASP A 125 -8.34 10.64 7.53
N VAL A 126 -7.07 11.01 7.28
CA VAL A 126 -6.06 11.19 8.34
C VAL A 126 -6.44 12.32 9.29
N ARG A 127 -7.13 13.37 8.79
CA ARG A 127 -7.58 14.50 9.61
C ARG A 127 -8.65 14.06 10.59
N GLU A 128 -9.67 13.34 10.12
CA GLU A 128 -10.73 12.81 10.96
C GLU A 128 -10.18 11.78 11.95
N LYS A 129 -9.27 10.91 11.52
CA LYS A 129 -8.54 9.98 12.40
C LYS A 129 -7.83 10.70 13.54
N GLY A 130 -7.10 11.78 13.24
CA GLY A 130 -6.43 12.62 14.25
C GLY A 130 -7.43 13.29 15.19
N ARG A 131 -8.52 13.84 14.66
CA ARG A 131 -9.57 14.49 15.46
C ARG A 131 -10.21 13.53 16.45
N LEU A 132 -10.57 12.31 15.99
CA LEU A 132 -11.18 11.29 16.82
C LEU A 132 -10.21 10.76 17.89
N ALA A 133 -8.95 10.56 17.53
CA ALA A 133 -7.92 10.14 18.48
C ALA A 133 -7.74 11.17 19.60
N ALA A 134 -7.67 12.47 19.27
CA ALA A 134 -7.58 13.53 20.26
C ALA A 134 -8.81 13.62 21.15
N ALA A 135 -10.02 13.45 20.60
CA ALA A 135 -11.26 13.41 21.36
C ALA A 135 -11.30 12.22 22.34
N ALA A 136 -10.90 11.04 21.89
CA ALA A 136 -10.83 9.83 22.72
C ALA A 136 -9.82 10.01 23.87
N LEU A 137 -8.64 10.59 23.59
CA LEU A 137 -7.65 10.89 24.63
C LEU A 137 -8.19 11.83 25.68
N ARG A 138 -8.84 12.93 25.27
CA ARG A 138 -9.46 13.89 26.20
C ARG A 138 -10.47 13.20 27.12
N THR A 139 -11.37 12.40 26.56
CA THR A 139 -12.37 11.64 27.34
C THR A 139 -11.70 10.67 28.32
N ALA A 140 -10.64 9.98 27.91
CA ALA A 140 -9.90 9.08 28.77
C ALA A 140 -9.24 9.82 29.95
N MET A 141 -8.67 11.01 29.69
CA MET A 141 -8.09 11.88 30.74
C MET A 141 -9.14 12.37 31.73
N GLU A 142 -10.34 12.75 31.27
CA GLU A 142 -11.45 13.16 32.12
C GLU A 142 -11.93 12.02 33.03
N HIS A 143 -12.09 10.81 32.50
CA HIS A 143 -12.42 9.62 33.27
C HIS A 143 -11.37 9.31 34.35
N ASN A 144 -10.10 9.34 33.97
CA ASN A 144 -9.01 9.09 34.91
C ASN A 144 -9.00 10.12 36.05
N ARG A 145 -9.24 11.39 35.74
CA ARG A 145 -9.29 12.47 36.72
C ARG A 145 -10.46 12.33 37.70
N ASN A 146 -11.58 11.77 37.24
CA ASN A 146 -12.78 11.53 38.04
C ASN A 146 -12.76 10.17 38.73
N GLY A 147 -11.67 9.40 38.65
CA GLY A 147 -11.58 8.05 39.24
C GLY A 147 -12.51 7.02 38.61
N THR A 148 -13.04 7.31 37.41
CA THR A 148 -13.92 6.42 36.66
C THR A 148 -13.19 5.70 35.53
N ARG A 149 -13.54 4.45 35.24
CA ARG A 149 -13.06 3.74 34.06
C ARG A 149 -14.05 3.94 32.92
N GLY A 150 -13.62 4.64 31.88
CA GLY A 150 -14.36 4.70 30.63
C GLY A 150 -14.30 3.37 29.86
N ARG A 151 -15.36 3.05 29.11
CA ARG A 151 -15.34 1.93 28.18
C ARG A 151 -14.49 2.31 26.95
N ALA A 152 -13.58 1.42 26.55
CA ALA A 152 -12.84 1.60 25.29
C ALA A 152 -13.84 1.60 24.11
N THR A 153 -13.75 2.62 23.26
CA THR A 153 -14.56 2.72 22.04
C THR A 153 -13.67 2.37 20.85
N HIS A 154 -14.13 1.42 20.05
CA HIS A 154 -13.48 1.09 18.78
C HIS A 154 -14.24 1.81 17.67
N VAL A 155 -13.52 2.66 16.90
CA VAL A 155 -14.07 3.41 15.77
C VAL A 155 -13.34 2.96 14.52
N VAL A 156 -14.10 2.52 13.52
CA VAL A 156 -13.60 2.19 12.19
C VAL A 156 -13.96 3.33 11.24
N LEU A 157 -12.96 3.92 10.58
CA LEU A 157 -13.16 4.92 9.56
C LEU A 157 -13.19 4.24 8.18
N PRO A 158 -14.06 4.68 7.26
CA PRO A 158 -14.09 4.14 5.91
C PRO A 158 -12.81 4.52 5.15
N THR A 159 -12.46 3.67 4.20
CA THR A 159 -11.45 3.93 3.19
C THR A 159 -12.08 3.85 1.80
N GLU A 160 -11.48 4.52 0.81
CA GLU A 160 -11.97 4.56 -0.55
C GLU A 160 -10.81 4.39 -1.54
N LEU A 161 -11.01 3.59 -2.59
CA LEU A 161 -10.05 3.50 -3.68
C LEU A 161 -10.22 4.70 -4.63
N VAL A 162 -9.19 5.51 -4.75
CA VAL A 162 -9.12 6.65 -5.67
C VAL A 162 -8.34 6.24 -6.91
N VAL A 163 -9.05 5.91 -7.99
CA VAL A 163 -8.45 5.52 -9.26
C VAL A 163 -7.95 6.76 -10.00
N ARG A 164 -6.68 6.70 -10.45
CA ARG A 164 -6.02 7.74 -11.25
C ARG A 164 -5.27 7.09 -12.43
N ASP A 165 -4.14 7.67 -12.82
CA ASP A 165 -3.46 7.36 -14.08
C ASP A 165 -2.43 6.22 -13.98
N SER A 166 -2.10 5.73 -12.76
CA SER A 166 -1.04 4.74 -12.54
C SER A 166 -1.47 3.28 -12.66
N THR A 167 -2.71 3.02 -13.08
CA THR A 167 -3.24 1.67 -13.27
C THR A 167 -3.95 1.53 -14.60
N ALA A 168 -3.74 0.38 -15.26
CA ALA A 168 -4.38 -0.01 -16.50
C ALA A 168 -4.63 -1.53 -16.54
N PRO A 169 -5.44 -2.03 -17.48
CA PRO A 169 -5.47 -3.46 -17.76
C PRO A 169 -4.07 -4.01 -18.06
N PRO A 170 -3.80 -5.27 -17.75
CA PRO A 170 -2.48 -5.87 -18.01
C PRO A 170 -2.15 -5.79 -19.50
N PRO A 171 -0.84 -5.69 -19.85
CA PRO A 171 -0.42 -5.65 -21.24
C PRO A 171 -0.89 -6.89 -21.99
N THR A 172 -1.46 -6.69 -23.16
CA THR A 172 -1.79 -7.78 -24.11
C THR A 172 -0.55 -8.13 -24.90
N SER A 173 -0.15 -9.41 -24.92
CA SER A 173 0.94 -9.94 -25.76
C SER A 173 0.64 -9.83 -27.24
#